data_93cab352463d1b0225c48a9b70b65237
#
_entry.id   93cab352463d1b0225c48a9b70b65237
#
_cell.length_a   1.000
_cell.length_b   1.000
_cell.length_c   1.000
_cell.angle_alpha   90.00
_cell.angle_beta   90.00
_cell.angle_gamma   90.00
#
_symmetry.space_group_name_H-M   'P 1'
#
loop_
_entity.id
_entity.type
_entity.pdbx_description
1 polymer ?
#
loop_
_entity_poly.entity_id
_entity_poly.type
_entity_poly.pdbx_seq_one_letter_code
_entity_poly.pdbx_strand_id
1 'polypeptide(L)'
;MYLHGSRWHMQKERNKRRANPALIGLILMLAAAACYFNQYVVPTLPLPQAPTVTTTQDPESFMNAAQASFDEGNLLQSIANYEQAVLADPANPAIYINLARMQVLAGRYEAAQTSVSNSLLLSPDNPTGLAILGWTLNFLGNHDGAAAALQRALLLDANNAMAHGFMAEVLADNEEYELAAEESRIAVELGGNLLEVRRSRGYVLELTGNYAEAALQYETALAINDRIADLHLSLGRVYRAMERYEDAINEFVIADSLNPTDPLPNTYTGLIYITTGEFGKAVQAMGLAVSEDPSNPYRYANLGVAYYRNQQAAEALEAFEFAIRGGVTEDGVVVNGFQLNSPEVVPYYYTFGLLLARANRCAEALPISQALIASFPDDEIAVGNADEMVLICEGLEGLSTATPQPAATEAETMGEETPDS
;
A
#
# COMPACT_ATOMS: atom_id res chain seq x y z
N MET A 1 61.47 -31.08 -28.42
CA MET A 1 60.85 -30.10 -29.32
C MET A 1 60.82 -28.80 -28.57
N TYR A 2 61.76 -27.89 -28.83
CA TYR A 2 61.93 -26.62 -28.10
C TYR A 2 61.16 -25.54 -28.83
N LEU A 3 60.28 -24.82 -28.11
CA LEU A 3 59.65 -23.61 -28.60
C LEU A 3 60.31 -22.40 -27.92
N HIS A 4 60.92 -21.55 -28.75
CA HIS A 4 61.53 -20.28 -28.35
C HIS A 4 60.44 -19.23 -28.07
N GLY A 5 60.49 -18.63 -26.87
CA GLY A 5 59.70 -17.48 -26.51
C GLY A 5 60.33 -16.18 -27.03
N SER A 6 59.56 -15.40 -27.77
CA SER A 6 59.93 -14.02 -28.19
C SER A 6 59.77 -13.03 -27.05
N ARG A 7 60.85 -12.32 -26.73
CA ARG A 7 60.84 -11.21 -25.76
C ARG A 7 60.28 -9.93 -26.44
N TRP A 8 59.12 -9.48 -26.03
CA TRP A 8 58.65 -8.18 -26.38
C TRP A 8 59.14 -7.15 -25.35
N HIS A 9 60.03 -6.24 -25.78
CA HIS A 9 60.39 -5.04 -25.04
C HIS A 9 59.44 -3.90 -25.43
N MET A 10 58.51 -3.55 -24.58
CA MET A 10 57.82 -2.30 -24.68
C MET A 10 58.61 -1.20 -23.94
N GLN A 11 59.37 -0.44 -24.71
CA GLN A 11 59.88 0.84 -24.21
C GLN A 11 58.77 1.86 -24.20
N LYS A 12 58.27 2.18 -22.99
CA LYS A 12 57.32 3.27 -22.76
C LYS A 12 58.10 4.57 -22.76
N GLU A 13 58.14 5.29 -23.87
CA GLU A 13 58.65 6.67 -23.91
C GLU A 13 57.88 7.55 -22.92
N ARG A 14 58.56 7.93 -21.83
CA ARG A 14 58.04 8.93 -20.89
C ARG A 14 58.19 10.30 -21.54
N ASN A 15 57.16 10.79 -22.20
CA ASN A 15 57.01 12.21 -22.57
C ASN A 15 57.10 13.06 -21.33
N LYS A 16 58.26 13.68 -21.08
CA LYS A 16 58.46 14.69 -20.07
C LYS A 16 57.62 15.92 -20.50
N ARG A 17 56.37 16.01 -20.04
CA ARG A 17 55.63 17.25 -20.17
C ARG A 17 56.37 18.32 -19.41
N ARG A 18 56.97 19.27 -20.13
CA ARG A 18 57.55 20.47 -19.53
C ARG A 18 56.42 21.23 -18.85
N ALA A 19 56.55 21.44 -17.54
CA ALA A 19 55.59 22.25 -16.78
C ALA A 19 55.58 23.65 -17.37
N ASN A 20 54.41 24.15 -17.69
CA ASN A 20 54.25 25.50 -18.24
C ASN A 20 54.55 26.52 -17.15
N PRO A 21 55.63 27.31 -17.28
CA PRO A 21 56.04 28.25 -16.22
C PRO A 21 54.98 29.34 -15.93
N ALA A 22 54.14 29.66 -16.92
CA ALA A 22 53.02 30.57 -16.74
C ALA A 22 51.93 29.99 -15.82
N LEU A 23 51.66 28.66 -15.93
CA LEU A 23 50.71 27.98 -15.08
C LEU A 23 51.20 27.88 -13.64
N ILE A 24 52.52 27.63 -13.45
CA ILE A 24 53.15 27.62 -12.13
C ILE A 24 53.08 28.99 -11.51
N GLY A 25 53.41 30.06 -12.25
CA GLY A 25 53.28 31.43 -11.78
C GLY A 25 51.88 31.82 -11.35
N LEU A 26 50.85 31.38 -12.13
CA LEU A 26 49.43 31.63 -11.79
C LEU A 26 49.03 30.91 -10.48
N ILE A 27 49.45 29.65 -10.30
CA ILE A 27 49.16 28.89 -9.08
C ILE A 27 49.83 29.52 -7.85
N LEU A 28 51.08 29.95 -7.99
CA LEU A 28 51.79 30.63 -6.91
C LEU A 28 51.14 31.99 -6.55
N MET A 29 50.68 32.74 -7.54
CA MET A 29 49.98 34.00 -7.33
C MET A 29 48.62 33.77 -6.62
N LEU A 30 47.87 32.75 -7.01
CA LEU A 30 46.62 32.37 -6.36
C LEU A 30 46.84 31.89 -4.92
N ALA A 31 47.91 31.12 -4.68
CA ALA A 31 48.28 30.67 -3.33
C ALA A 31 48.69 31.85 -2.43
N ALA A 32 49.47 32.81 -2.96
CA ALA A 32 49.85 34.03 -2.24
C ALA A 32 48.62 34.92 -1.93
N ALA A 33 47.70 35.06 -2.89
CA ALA A 33 46.43 35.76 -2.69
C ALA A 33 45.55 35.09 -1.65
N ALA A 34 45.46 33.76 -1.65
CA ALA A 34 44.72 33.01 -0.65
C ALA A 34 45.35 33.16 0.77
N CYS A 35 46.68 33.12 0.88
CA CYS A 35 47.37 33.35 2.12
C CYS A 35 47.15 34.80 2.64
N TYR A 36 47.23 35.78 1.75
CA TYR A 36 46.96 37.18 2.10
C TYR A 36 45.51 37.35 2.57
N PHE A 37 44.56 36.78 1.86
CA PHE A 37 43.15 36.86 2.22
C PHE A 37 42.89 36.21 3.59
N ASN A 38 43.46 35.03 3.84
CA ASN A 38 43.30 34.33 5.11
C ASN A 38 43.99 35.10 6.29
N GLN A 39 45.12 35.72 6.05
CA GLN A 39 45.92 36.38 7.11
C GLN A 39 45.44 37.80 7.42
N TYR A 40 44.95 38.55 6.41
CA TYR A 40 44.65 39.97 6.57
C TYR A 40 43.17 40.32 6.37
N VAL A 41 42.41 39.53 5.57
CA VAL A 41 41.00 39.82 5.28
C VAL A 41 40.08 39.05 6.20
N VAL A 42 40.31 37.75 6.36
CA VAL A 42 39.46 36.90 7.21
C VAL A 42 39.37 37.38 8.66
N PRO A 43 40.48 37.84 9.31
CA PRO A 43 40.41 38.38 10.68
C PRO A 43 39.68 39.72 10.82
N THR A 44 39.52 40.45 9.70
CA THR A 44 38.80 41.73 9.70
C THR A 44 37.31 41.58 9.33
N LEU A 45 36.91 40.41 8.84
CA LEU A 45 35.49 40.13 8.63
C LEU A 45 34.78 40.05 9.98
N PRO A 46 33.61 40.67 10.13
CA PRO A 46 32.83 40.47 11.34
C PRO A 46 32.59 38.98 11.45
N LEU A 47 32.97 38.42 12.61
CA LEU A 47 32.60 37.03 12.93
C LEU A 47 31.12 36.83 12.58
N PRO A 48 30.75 35.78 11.86
CA PRO A 48 29.34 35.46 11.72
C PRO A 48 28.76 35.55 13.13
N GLN A 49 27.78 36.41 13.33
CA GLN A 49 27.06 36.43 14.61
C GLN A 49 26.68 34.99 14.87
N ALA A 50 27.16 34.44 15.98
CA ALA A 50 26.69 33.16 16.42
C ALA A 50 25.17 33.23 16.30
N PRO A 51 24.50 32.24 15.65
CA PRO A 51 23.07 32.27 15.55
C PRO A 51 22.57 32.58 16.96
N THR A 52 21.86 33.70 17.11
CA THR A 52 21.13 33.98 18.35
C THR A 52 20.46 32.71 18.69
N VAL A 53 20.82 32.14 19.84
CA VAL A 53 20.13 30.97 20.38
C VAL A 53 18.67 31.40 20.50
N THR A 54 17.90 31.22 19.43
CA THR A 54 16.47 31.17 19.54
C THR A 54 16.29 30.14 20.62
N THR A 55 15.70 30.51 21.72
CA THR A 55 15.36 29.59 22.81
C THR A 55 14.74 28.36 22.10
N THR A 56 15.53 27.30 21.99
CA THR A 56 15.06 26.06 21.40
C THR A 56 13.89 25.67 22.30
N GLN A 57 12.70 25.68 21.73
CA GLN A 57 11.52 25.32 22.47
C GLN A 57 11.81 23.92 23.03
N ASP A 58 11.46 23.70 24.29
CA ASP A 58 11.73 22.46 24.98
C ASP A 58 11.20 21.27 24.17
N PRO A 59 11.99 20.23 23.86
CA PRO A 59 11.51 19.02 23.17
C PRO A 59 10.22 18.46 23.77
N GLU A 60 10.06 18.51 25.08
CA GLU A 60 8.85 18.09 25.78
C GLU A 60 7.62 18.91 25.37
N SER A 61 7.78 20.20 25.12
CA SER A 61 6.69 21.05 24.61
C SER A 61 6.19 20.59 23.24
N PHE A 62 7.11 20.20 22.34
CA PHE A 62 6.73 19.65 21.02
C PHE A 62 6.08 18.27 21.15
N MET A 63 6.59 17.41 22.02
CA MET A 63 6.00 16.10 22.29
C MET A 63 4.56 16.21 22.82
N ASN A 64 4.35 17.13 23.78
CA ASN A 64 3.02 17.40 24.34
C ASN A 64 2.07 17.98 23.27
N ALA A 65 2.57 18.89 22.41
CA ALA A 65 1.80 19.40 21.29
C ALA A 65 1.47 18.31 20.25
N ALA A 66 2.40 17.38 20.03
CA ALA A 66 2.18 16.24 19.14
C ALA A 66 1.10 15.31 19.68
N GLN A 67 1.15 14.97 20.99
CA GLN A 67 0.13 14.16 21.64
C GLN A 67 -1.23 14.84 21.63
N ALA A 68 -1.30 16.15 21.96
CA ALA A 68 -2.54 16.91 21.89
C ALA A 68 -3.13 16.92 20.47
N SER A 69 -2.28 17.10 19.44
CA SER A 69 -2.72 17.02 18.04
C SER A 69 -3.27 15.64 17.68
N PHE A 70 -2.67 14.56 18.18
CA PHE A 70 -3.18 13.21 18.01
C PHE A 70 -4.54 13.02 18.70
N ASP A 71 -4.68 13.49 19.92
CA ASP A 71 -5.93 13.39 20.70
C ASP A 71 -7.06 14.22 20.07
N GLU A 72 -6.71 15.31 19.37
CA GLU A 72 -7.63 16.12 18.55
C GLU A 72 -7.91 15.50 17.17
N GLY A 73 -7.31 14.35 16.85
CA GLY A 73 -7.45 13.66 15.57
C GLY A 73 -6.65 14.29 14.43
N ASN A 74 -5.71 15.21 14.70
CA ASN A 74 -4.89 15.83 13.69
C ASN A 74 -3.54 15.11 13.53
N LEU A 75 -3.57 13.95 12.86
CA LEU A 75 -2.43 13.05 12.72
C LEU A 75 -1.24 13.72 12.01
N LEU A 76 -1.49 14.49 10.94
CA LEU A 76 -0.43 15.18 10.19
C LEU A 76 0.25 16.27 11.04
N GLN A 77 -0.51 17.01 11.85
CA GLN A 77 0.05 17.98 12.77
C GLN A 77 0.83 17.30 13.91
N SER A 78 0.35 16.15 14.40
CA SER A 78 1.08 15.33 15.37
C SER A 78 2.46 14.92 14.82
N ILE A 79 2.52 14.41 13.59
CA ILE A 79 3.78 14.08 12.90
C ILE A 79 4.70 15.31 12.83
N ALA A 80 4.19 16.45 12.35
CA ALA A 80 4.98 17.69 12.24
C ALA A 80 5.55 18.14 13.59
N ASN A 81 4.78 18.04 14.66
CA ASN A 81 5.23 18.39 16.01
C ASN A 81 6.30 17.40 16.52
N TYR A 82 6.17 16.08 16.28
CA TYR A 82 7.24 15.13 16.59
C TYR A 82 8.51 15.37 15.76
N GLU A 83 8.41 15.77 14.51
CA GLU A 83 9.57 16.16 13.69
C GLU A 83 10.30 17.37 14.31
N GLN A 84 9.57 18.36 14.84
CA GLN A 84 10.17 19.47 15.58
C GLN A 84 10.82 18.99 16.88
N ALA A 85 10.21 18.03 17.59
CA ALA A 85 10.81 17.43 18.78
C ALA A 85 12.13 16.71 18.46
N VAL A 86 12.22 15.98 17.33
CA VAL A 86 13.46 15.36 16.84
C VAL A 86 14.54 16.39 16.58
N LEU A 87 14.20 17.54 15.97
CA LEU A 87 15.16 18.63 15.74
C LEU A 87 15.66 19.25 17.05
N ALA A 88 14.81 19.31 18.08
CA ALA A 88 15.15 19.86 19.37
C ALA A 88 16.01 18.91 20.24
N ASP A 89 15.74 17.60 20.18
CA ASP A 89 16.51 16.55 20.89
C ASP A 89 16.68 15.29 20.01
N PRO A 90 17.66 15.29 19.11
CA PRO A 90 17.92 14.16 18.21
C PRO A 90 18.51 12.93 18.92
N ALA A 91 18.84 13.02 20.20
CA ALA A 91 19.41 11.92 20.96
C ALA A 91 18.37 11.14 21.78
N ASN A 92 17.11 11.53 21.74
CA ASN A 92 16.03 10.90 22.48
C ASN A 92 15.31 9.82 21.66
N PRO A 93 15.51 8.51 21.95
CA PRO A 93 14.90 7.44 21.16
C PRO A 93 13.37 7.41 21.25
N ALA A 94 12.77 7.91 22.34
CA ALA A 94 11.32 7.90 22.53
C ALA A 94 10.59 8.81 21.53
N ILE A 95 11.22 9.93 21.12
CA ILE A 95 10.64 10.84 20.13
C ILE A 95 10.51 10.12 18.77
N TYR A 96 11.54 9.40 18.37
CA TYR A 96 11.53 8.63 17.11
C TYR A 96 10.51 7.49 17.13
N ILE A 97 10.32 6.82 18.27
CA ILE A 97 9.29 5.76 18.41
C ILE A 97 7.91 6.35 18.21
N ASN A 98 7.59 7.45 18.88
CA ASN A 98 6.29 8.09 18.77
C ASN A 98 6.08 8.66 17.35
N LEU A 99 7.11 9.26 16.74
CA LEU A 99 7.05 9.72 15.35
C LEU A 99 6.76 8.54 14.40
N ALA A 100 7.49 7.44 14.54
CA ALA A 100 7.28 6.25 13.71
C ALA A 100 5.86 5.69 13.87
N ARG A 101 5.35 5.62 15.11
CA ARG A 101 3.97 5.21 15.40
C ARG A 101 2.94 6.07 14.66
N MET A 102 3.07 7.40 14.72
CA MET A 102 2.19 8.33 13.99
C MET A 102 2.32 8.16 12.47
N GLN A 103 3.54 7.92 11.98
CA GLN A 103 3.80 7.70 10.56
C GLN A 103 3.17 6.41 10.05
N VAL A 104 3.19 5.31 10.85
CA VAL A 104 2.47 4.07 10.49
C VAL A 104 0.97 4.31 10.41
N LEU A 105 0.38 4.98 11.41
CA LEU A 105 -1.06 5.32 11.41
C LEU A 105 -1.46 6.23 10.24
N ALA A 106 -0.50 6.99 9.70
CA ALA A 106 -0.69 7.85 8.52
C ALA A 106 -0.38 7.15 7.19
N GLY A 107 -0.07 5.84 7.18
CA GLY A 107 0.32 5.09 5.98
C GLY A 107 1.71 5.44 5.42
N ARG A 108 2.56 6.12 6.20
CA ARG A 108 3.90 6.56 5.78
C ARG A 108 4.97 5.55 6.21
N TYR A 109 4.90 4.33 5.69
CA TYR A 109 5.66 3.19 6.20
C TYR A 109 7.18 3.31 6.03
N GLU A 110 7.68 3.82 4.91
CA GLU A 110 9.13 4.03 4.69
C GLU A 110 9.70 5.10 5.63
N ALA A 111 8.93 6.16 5.88
CA ALA A 111 9.30 7.19 6.84
C ALA A 111 9.30 6.62 8.27
N ALA A 112 8.31 5.80 8.62
CA ALA A 112 8.23 5.11 9.90
C ALA A 112 9.43 4.17 10.12
N GLN A 113 9.80 3.40 9.09
CA GLN A 113 10.99 2.54 9.13
C GLN A 113 12.27 3.33 9.41
N THR A 114 12.41 4.49 8.75
CA THR A 114 13.55 5.38 8.99
C THR A 114 13.55 5.89 10.42
N SER A 115 12.41 6.37 10.92
CA SER A 115 12.28 6.92 12.27
C SER A 115 12.55 5.84 13.34
N VAL A 116 11.94 4.67 13.23
CA VAL A 116 12.17 3.60 14.22
C VAL A 116 13.60 3.06 14.17
N SER A 117 14.23 3.01 12.99
CA SER A 117 15.64 2.63 12.86
C SER A 117 16.55 3.61 13.59
N ASN A 118 16.30 4.92 13.48
CA ASN A 118 17.03 5.95 14.23
C ASN A 118 16.87 5.77 15.76
N SER A 119 15.65 5.43 16.22
CA SER A 119 15.43 5.09 17.61
C SER A 119 16.26 3.89 18.08
N LEU A 120 16.28 2.82 17.28
CA LEU A 120 17.01 1.59 17.62
C LEU A 120 18.53 1.72 17.48
N LEU A 121 19.05 2.69 16.71
CA LEU A 121 20.46 3.06 16.76
C LEU A 121 20.84 3.67 18.11
N LEU A 122 19.95 4.44 18.74
CA LEU A 122 20.16 5.06 20.04
C LEU A 122 19.89 4.09 21.20
N SER A 123 18.90 3.20 21.03
CA SER A 123 18.49 2.22 22.04
C SER A 123 18.15 0.87 21.40
N PRO A 124 19.16 0.03 21.12
CA PRO A 124 18.99 -1.22 20.34
C PRO A 124 18.06 -2.26 20.97
N ASP A 125 17.92 -2.25 22.28
CA ASP A 125 17.11 -3.20 23.07
C ASP A 125 15.82 -2.57 23.61
N ASN A 126 15.28 -1.57 22.93
CA ASN A 126 13.99 -0.98 23.27
C ASN A 126 12.85 -1.86 22.74
N PRO A 127 12.05 -2.52 23.62
CA PRO A 127 11.01 -3.45 23.16
C PRO A 127 9.89 -2.75 22.40
N THR A 128 9.52 -1.53 22.79
CA THR A 128 8.51 -0.74 22.05
C THR A 128 9.01 -0.34 20.67
N GLY A 129 10.27 0.10 20.56
CA GLY A 129 10.89 0.40 19.26
C GLY A 129 10.91 -0.82 18.35
N LEU A 130 11.26 -2.00 18.88
CA LEU A 130 11.23 -3.26 18.13
C LEU A 130 9.80 -3.67 17.72
N ALA A 131 8.80 -3.43 18.58
CA ALA A 131 7.39 -3.68 18.22
C ALA A 131 6.93 -2.78 17.07
N ILE A 132 7.23 -1.47 17.11
CA ILE A 132 6.90 -0.54 16.01
C ILE A 132 7.68 -0.89 14.73
N LEU A 133 8.94 -1.36 14.84
CA LEU A 133 9.68 -1.86 13.67
C LEU A 133 8.98 -3.06 13.05
N GLY A 134 8.56 -4.02 13.87
CA GLY A 134 7.84 -5.20 13.39
C GLY A 134 6.54 -4.82 12.68
N TRP A 135 5.75 -3.93 13.28
CA TRP A 135 4.52 -3.42 12.68
C TRP A 135 4.78 -2.73 11.33
N THR A 136 5.80 -1.87 11.28
CA THR A 136 6.21 -1.18 10.05
C THR A 136 6.65 -2.15 8.96
N LEU A 137 7.45 -3.17 9.31
CA LEU A 137 7.94 -4.17 8.36
C LEU A 137 6.81 -5.04 7.82
N ASN A 138 5.79 -5.33 8.62
CA ASN A 138 4.61 -6.06 8.17
C ASN A 138 3.89 -5.31 7.03
N PHE A 139 3.64 -4.01 7.21
CA PHE A 139 3.05 -3.17 6.15
C PHE A 139 3.92 -3.03 4.91
N LEU A 140 5.24 -3.16 5.05
CA LEU A 140 6.18 -3.17 3.93
C LEU A 140 6.32 -4.55 3.26
N GLY A 141 5.52 -5.55 3.68
CA GLY A 141 5.54 -6.91 3.13
C GLY A 141 6.75 -7.76 3.56
N ASN A 142 7.53 -7.29 4.53
CA ASN A 142 8.65 -8.05 5.09
C ASN A 142 8.21 -8.80 6.35
N HIS A 143 7.40 -9.84 6.17
CA HIS A 143 6.81 -10.61 7.27
C HIS A 143 7.86 -11.35 8.12
N ASP A 144 8.93 -11.89 7.51
CA ASP A 144 10.03 -12.53 8.23
C ASP A 144 10.77 -11.55 9.14
N GLY A 145 11.08 -10.37 8.62
CA GLY A 145 11.70 -9.29 9.38
C GLY A 145 10.80 -8.78 10.51
N ALA A 146 9.50 -8.68 10.25
CA ALA A 146 8.50 -8.30 11.24
C ALA A 146 8.45 -9.31 12.39
N ALA A 147 8.30 -10.60 12.08
CA ALA A 147 8.28 -11.67 13.07
C ALA A 147 9.56 -11.67 13.95
N ALA A 148 10.73 -11.53 13.32
CA ALA A 148 12.01 -11.49 14.06
C ALA A 148 12.11 -10.29 15.02
N ALA A 149 11.67 -9.10 14.59
CA ALA A 149 11.65 -7.90 15.42
C ALA A 149 10.68 -8.05 16.61
N LEU A 150 9.49 -8.59 16.36
CA LEU A 150 8.45 -8.81 17.37
C LEU A 150 8.85 -9.89 18.39
N GLN A 151 9.45 -10.99 17.93
CA GLN A 151 10.01 -12.02 18.84
C GLN A 151 11.07 -11.42 19.76
N ARG A 152 11.96 -10.58 19.22
CA ARG A 152 12.96 -9.90 20.05
C ARG A 152 12.30 -8.93 21.03
N ALA A 153 11.25 -8.19 20.62
CA ALA A 153 10.49 -7.32 21.52
C ALA A 153 9.90 -8.11 22.70
N LEU A 154 9.27 -9.26 22.43
CA LEU A 154 8.66 -10.14 23.44
C LEU A 154 9.69 -10.84 24.33
N LEU A 155 10.89 -11.13 23.83
CA LEU A 155 12.00 -11.64 24.66
C LEU A 155 12.50 -10.59 25.66
N LEU A 156 12.43 -9.30 25.31
CA LEU A 156 12.85 -8.20 26.20
C LEU A 156 11.73 -7.78 27.14
N ASP A 157 10.49 -7.81 26.69
CA ASP A 157 9.30 -7.48 27.47
C ASP A 157 8.15 -8.40 27.04
N ALA A 158 7.97 -9.49 27.79
CA ALA A 158 6.92 -10.49 27.55
C ALA A 158 5.50 -9.97 27.80
N ASN A 159 5.33 -8.76 28.35
CA ASN A 159 4.04 -8.13 28.56
C ASN A 159 3.80 -6.94 27.62
N ASN A 160 4.55 -6.83 26.53
CA ASN A 160 4.37 -5.77 25.55
C ASN A 160 3.11 -6.02 24.72
N ALA A 161 2.01 -5.36 25.08
CA ALA A 161 0.71 -5.51 24.44
C ALA A 161 0.74 -5.23 22.93
N MET A 162 1.50 -4.20 22.50
CA MET A 162 1.63 -3.88 21.06
C MET A 162 2.40 -4.97 20.32
N ALA A 163 3.47 -5.54 20.93
CA ALA A 163 4.23 -6.59 20.29
C ALA A 163 3.38 -7.86 20.08
N HIS A 164 2.54 -8.24 21.08
CA HIS A 164 1.57 -9.32 20.91
C HIS A 164 0.54 -9.01 19.83
N GLY A 165 -0.01 -7.79 19.79
CA GLY A 165 -0.98 -7.38 18.79
C GLY A 165 -0.40 -7.45 17.37
N PHE A 166 0.79 -6.88 17.16
CA PHE A 166 1.43 -6.90 15.84
C PHE A 166 1.92 -8.29 15.44
N MET A 167 2.35 -9.13 16.41
CA MET A 167 2.64 -10.53 16.12
C MET A 167 1.39 -11.28 15.64
N ALA A 168 0.24 -10.98 16.22
CA ALA A 168 -1.03 -11.55 15.76
C ALA A 168 -1.36 -11.16 14.30
N GLU A 169 -1.06 -9.93 13.88
CA GLU A 169 -1.23 -9.52 12.48
C GLU A 169 -0.31 -10.32 11.56
N VAL A 170 0.99 -10.42 11.89
CA VAL A 170 1.96 -11.21 11.09
C VAL A 170 1.56 -12.68 10.98
N LEU A 171 1.10 -13.29 12.08
CA LEU A 171 0.62 -14.67 12.09
C LEU A 171 -0.65 -14.84 11.23
N ALA A 172 -1.56 -13.86 11.26
CA ALA A 172 -2.76 -13.88 10.44
C ALA A 172 -2.44 -13.75 8.95
N ASP A 173 -1.47 -12.90 8.59
CA ASP A 173 -0.98 -12.75 7.21
C ASP A 173 -0.29 -14.04 6.69
N ASN A 174 0.30 -14.83 7.59
CA ASN A 174 0.86 -16.15 7.30
C ASN A 174 -0.18 -17.29 7.40
N GLU A 175 -1.48 -16.99 7.55
CA GLU A 175 -2.57 -17.96 7.69
C GLU A 175 -2.48 -18.83 8.96
N GLU A 176 -1.69 -18.42 9.97
CA GLU A 176 -1.56 -19.08 11.28
C GLU A 176 -2.65 -18.60 12.26
N TYR A 177 -3.92 -18.78 11.88
CA TYR A 177 -5.08 -18.12 12.52
C TYR A 177 -5.27 -18.48 13.99
N GLU A 178 -4.98 -19.71 14.41
CA GLU A 178 -5.10 -20.13 15.82
C GLU A 178 -4.10 -19.37 16.69
N LEU A 179 -2.85 -19.25 16.25
CA LEU A 179 -1.82 -18.50 16.97
C LEU A 179 -2.12 -17.00 16.96
N ALA A 180 -2.57 -16.47 15.82
CA ALA A 180 -3.01 -15.07 15.70
C ALA A 180 -4.14 -14.74 16.67
N ALA A 181 -5.13 -15.61 16.79
CA ALA A 181 -6.24 -15.43 17.73
C ALA A 181 -5.78 -15.40 19.19
N GLU A 182 -4.84 -16.26 19.58
CA GLU A 182 -4.28 -16.29 20.93
C GLU A 182 -3.44 -15.05 21.22
N GLU A 183 -2.52 -14.68 20.33
CA GLU A 183 -1.66 -13.49 20.48
C GLU A 183 -2.49 -12.20 20.57
N SER A 184 -3.53 -12.06 19.74
CA SER A 184 -4.41 -10.89 19.79
C SER A 184 -5.27 -10.84 21.05
N ARG A 185 -5.63 -12.01 21.65
CA ARG A 185 -6.32 -12.10 22.94
C ARG A 185 -5.41 -11.64 24.06
N ILE A 186 -4.16 -12.12 24.09
CA ILE A 186 -3.15 -11.69 25.06
C ILE A 186 -2.93 -10.18 24.96
N ALA A 187 -2.81 -9.64 23.75
CA ALA A 187 -2.65 -8.21 23.53
C ALA A 187 -3.78 -7.39 24.18
N VAL A 188 -5.05 -7.82 24.00
CA VAL A 188 -6.21 -7.14 24.59
C VAL A 188 -6.22 -7.26 26.12
N GLU A 189 -5.79 -8.37 26.70
CA GLU A 189 -5.70 -8.54 28.15
C GLU A 189 -4.63 -7.62 28.76
N LEU A 190 -3.51 -7.43 28.05
CA LEU A 190 -2.39 -6.59 28.52
C LEU A 190 -2.63 -5.09 28.28
N GLY A 191 -3.24 -4.72 27.17
CA GLY A 191 -3.35 -3.31 26.73
C GLY A 191 -4.61 -2.97 25.96
N GLY A 192 -5.77 -3.49 26.37
CA GLY A 192 -7.03 -3.31 25.65
C GLY A 192 -7.57 -1.88 25.55
N ASN A 193 -6.89 -0.90 26.13
CA ASN A 193 -7.14 0.54 25.97
C ASN A 193 -6.25 1.20 24.89
N LEU A 194 -5.37 0.43 24.25
CA LEU A 194 -4.53 0.92 23.17
C LEU A 194 -5.24 0.76 21.81
N LEU A 195 -5.23 1.80 21.01
CA LEU A 195 -5.83 1.83 19.67
C LEU A 195 -5.26 0.70 18.80
N GLU A 196 -3.94 0.55 18.78
CA GLU A 196 -3.24 -0.44 17.96
C GLU A 196 -3.65 -1.87 18.36
N VAL A 197 -3.78 -2.14 19.64
CA VAL A 197 -4.19 -3.46 20.14
C VAL A 197 -5.62 -3.79 19.69
N ARG A 198 -6.54 -2.82 19.76
CA ARG A 198 -7.91 -3.00 19.27
C ARG A 198 -7.93 -3.20 17.75
N ARG A 199 -7.13 -2.42 17.01
CA ARG A 199 -6.97 -2.57 15.58
C ARG A 199 -6.47 -3.99 15.22
N SER A 200 -5.39 -4.44 15.84
CA SER A 200 -4.82 -5.78 15.62
C SER A 200 -5.83 -6.90 15.91
N ARG A 201 -6.58 -6.78 17.01
CA ARG A 201 -7.63 -7.75 17.32
C ARG A 201 -8.76 -7.72 16.29
N GLY A 202 -9.18 -6.52 15.84
CA GLY A 202 -10.16 -6.36 14.77
C GLY A 202 -9.71 -7.03 13.48
N TYR A 203 -8.45 -6.85 13.09
CA TYR A 203 -7.85 -7.45 11.90
C TYR A 203 -7.87 -8.98 11.93
N VAL A 204 -7.43 -9.61 13.04
CA VAL A 204 -7.47 -11.06 13.19
C VAL A 204 -8.91 -11.60 13.12
N LEU A 205 -9.86 -10.91 13.76
CA LEU A 205 -11.28 -11.28 13.73
C LEU A 205 -11.90 -11.12 12.34
N GLU A 206 -11.49 -10.10 11.58
CA GLU A 206 -11.90 -9.90 10.18
C GLU A 206 -11.45 -11.07 9.30
N LEU A 207 -10.16 -11.44 9.37
CA LEU A 207 -9.61 -12.55 8.57
C LEU A 207 -10.19 -13.93 8.96
N THR A 208 -10.59 -14.09 10.22
CA THR A 208 -11.22 -15.33 10.69
C THR A 208 -12.75 -15.35 10.51
N GLY A 209 -13.33 -14.33 9.87
CA GLY A 209 -14.76 -14.26 9.56
C GLY A 209 -15.66 -13.87 10.74
N ASN A 210 -15.07 -13.47 11.89
CA ASN A 210 -15.81 -13.04 13.08
C ASN A 210 -16.19 -11.54 12.96
N TYR A 211 -16.91 -11.20 11.91
CA TYR A 211 -17.17 -9.81 11.51
C TYR A 211 -17.85 -8.95 12.57
N ALA A 212 -18.81 -9.50 13.33
CA ALA A 212 -19.50 -8.74 14.38
C ALA A 212 -18.56 -8.33 15.51
N GLU A 213 -17.64 -9.21 15.93
CA GLU A 213 -16.63 -8.89 16.93
C GLU A 213 -15.54 -7.98 16.36
N ALA A 214 -15.15 -8.16 15.08
CA ALA A 214 -14.21 -7.29 14.39
C ALA A 214 -14.71 -5.85 14.35
N ALA A 215 -15.99 -5.63 13.97
CA ALA A 215 -16.62 -4.31 13.99
C ALA A 215 -16.52 -3.67 15.37
N LEU A 216 -16.86 -4.40 16.44
CA LEU A 216 -16.77 -3.90 17.81
C LEU A 216 -15.33 -3.46 18.18
N GLN A 217 -14.31 -4.20 17.73
CA GLN A 217 -12.91 -3.84 18.02
C GLN A 217 -12.51 -2.57 17.26
N TYR A 218 -12.86 -2.43 15.99
CA TYR A 218 -12.60 -1.23 15.21
C TYR A 218 -13.38 -0.02 15.72
N GLU A 219 -14.66 -0.17 16.08
CA GLU A 219 -15.46 0.88 16.75
C GLU A 219 -14.81 1.32 18.07
N THR A 220 -14.27 0.36 18.84
CA THR A 220 -13.56 0.68 20.10
C THR A 220 -12.26 1.44 19.82
N ALA A 221 -11.53 1.09 18.77
CA ALA A 221 -10.34 1.82 18.35
C ALA A 221 -10.69 3.24 17.87
N LEU A 222 -11.76 3.40 17.09
CA LEU A 222 -12.28 4.70 16.64
C LEU A 222 -12.80 5.57 17.80
N ALA A 223 -13.28 4.97 18.88
CA ALA A 223 -13.64 5.72 20.09
C ALA A 223 -12.42 6.35 20.80
N ILE A 224 -11.19 5.85 20.52
CA ILE A 224 -9.94 6.46 21.02
C ILE A 224 -9.50 7.60 20.08
N ASN A 225 -9.55 7.37 18.76
CA ASN A 225 -9.30 8.38 17.75
C ASN A 225 -10.12 8.07 16.49
N ASP A 226 -11.09 8.92 16.18
CA ASP A 226 -12.04 8.79 15.08
C ASP A 226 -11.52 9.36 13.74
N ARG A 227 -10.24 9.71 13.65
CA ARG A 227 -9.64 10.33 12.45
C ARG A 227 -8.50 9.51 11.88
N ILE A 228 -8.55 8.22 12.04
CA ILE A 228 -7.61 7.26 11.44
C ILE A 228 -8.27 6.63 10.22
N ALA A 229 -7.84 7.02 9.02
CA ALA A 229 -8.41 6.56 7.76
C ALA A 229 -8.44 5.03 7.64
N ASP A 230 -7.36 4.35 8.02
CA ASP A 230 -7.25 2.89 7.98
C ASP A 230 -8.29 2.17 8.85
N LEU A 231 -8.66 2.73 10.00
CA LEU A 231 -9.69 2.16 10.86
C LEU A 231 -11.09 2.24 10.23
N HIS A 232 -11.42 3.37 9.60
CA HIS A 232 -12.67 3.53 8.85
C HIS A 232 -12.70 2.60 7.64
N LEU A 233 -11.59 2.49 6.90
CA LEU A 233 -11.45 1.55 5.79
C LEU A 233 -11.69 0.12 6.25
N SER A 234 -11.07 -0.29 7.37
CA SER A 234 -11.22 -1.64 7.93
C SER A 234 -12.65 -1.90 8.41
N LEU A 235 -13.26 -0.96 9.14
CA LEU A 235 -14.64 -1.07 9.59
C LEU A 235 -15.61 -1.14 8.40
N GLY A 236 -15.38 -0.33 7.36
CA GLY A 236 -16.16 -0.38 6.12
C GLY A 236 -16.07 -1.73 5.40
N ARG A 237 -14.87 -2.36 5.35
CA ARG A 237 -14.71 -3.73 4.81
C ARG A 237 -15.53 -4.74 5.61
N VAL A 238 -15.47 -4.65 6.95
CA VAL A 238 -16.24 -5.53 7.83
C VAL A 238 -17.74 -5.35 7.64
N TYR A 239 -18.24 -4.11 7.59
CA TYR A 239 -19.66 -3.86 7.30
C TYR A 239 -20.08 -4.36 5.92
N ARG A 240 -19.20 -4.23 4.91
CA ARG A 240 -19.44 -4.81 3.58
C ARG A 240 -19.57 -6.33 3.64
N ALA A 241 -18.69 -7.01 4.39
CA ALA A 241 -18.75 -8.45 4.59
C ALA A 241 -20.02 -8.92 5.35
N MET A 242 -20.57 -8.02 6.18
CA MET A 242 -21.87 -8.22 6.87
C MET A 242 -23.06 -7.78 6.01
N GLU A 243 -22.87 -7.42 4.74
CA GLU A 243 -23.88 -6.89 3.81
C GLU A 243 -24.56 -5.57 4.29
N ARG A 244 -23.96 -4.90 5.27
CA ARG A 244 -24.39 -3.58 5.77
C ARG A 244 -23.84 -2.48 4.84
N TYR A 245 -24.31 -2.47 3.60
CA TYR A 245 -23.72 -1.67 2.53
C TYR A 245 -23.78 -0.16 2.77
N GLU A 246 -24.86 0.36 3.35
CA GLU A 246 -24.98 1.79 3.66
C GLU A 246 -23.96 2.22 4.73
N ASP A 247 -23.81 1.41 5.78
CA ASP A 247 -22.83 1.66 6.84
C ASP A 247 -21.41 1.59 6.27
N ALA A 248 -21.13 0.59 5.42
CA ALA A 248 -19.83 0.43 4.77
C ALA A 248 -19.46 1.65 3.89
N ILE A 249 -20.40 2.13 3.08
CA ILE A 249 -20.19 3.33 2.24
C ILE A 249 -19.93 4.56 3.10
N ASN A 250 -20.63 4.73 4.22
CA ASN A 250 -20.39 5.85 5.14
C ASN A 250 -18.96 5.82 5.69
N GLU A 251 -18.49 4.65 6.12
CA GLU A 251 -17.13 4.49 6.62
C GLU A 251 -16.08 4.75 5.52
N PHE A 252 -16.31 4.27 4.29
CA PHE A 252 -15.44 4.55 3.16
C PHE A 252 -15.39 6.04 2.77
N VAL A 253 -16.52 6.76 2.84
CA VAL A 253 -16.55 8.22 2.62
C VAL A 253 -15.72 8.94 3.68
N ILE A 254 -15.78 8.51 4.94
CA ILE A 254 -14.94 9.10 5.99
C ILE A 254 -13.46 8.78 5.71
N ALA A 255 -13.13 7.52 5.39
CA ALA A 255 -11.76 7.11 5.07
C ALA A 255 -11.16 7.94 3.91
N ASP A 256 -11.92 8.12 2.82
CA ASP A 256 -11.56 8.94 1.67
C ASP A 256 -11.33 10.41 2.07
N SER A 257 -12.21 10.97 2.89
CA SER A 257 -12.06 12.37 3.37
C SER A 257 -10.81 12.58 4.23
N LEU A 258 -10.36 11.54 4.96
CA LEU A 258 -9.17 11.57 5.82
C LEU A 258 -7.88 11.30 5.03
N ASN A 259 -7.94 10.49 3.98
CA ASN A 259 -6.82 10.17 3.09
C ASN A 259 -7.27 10.13 1.62
N PRO A 260 -7.43 11.30 0.96
CA PRO A 260 -7.93 11.39 -0.41
C PRO A 260 -7.00 10.83 -1.50
N THR A 261 -5.87 10.27 -1.12
CA THR A 261 -4.91 9.65 -2.06
C THR A 261 -4.96 8.13 -2.01
N ASP A 262 -5.78 7.56 -1.13
CA ASP A 262 -5.96 6.11 -1.03
C ASP A 262 -7.12 5.67 -1.95
N PRO A 263 -6.84 4.88 -2.99
CA PRO A 263 -7.87 4.43 -3.93
C PRO A 263 -8.80 3.34 -3.36
N LEU A 264 -8.51 2.78 -2.20
CA LEU A 264 -9.25 1.64 -1.65
C LEU A 264 -10.68 2.01 -1.23
N PRO A 265 -10.95 3.14 -0.56
CA PRO A 265 -12.31 3.54 -0.21
C PRO A 265 -13.23 3.62 -1.43
N ASN A 266 -12.77 4.29 -2.49
CA ASN A 266 -13.51 4.43 -3.74
C ASN A 266 -13.63 3.09 -4.49
N THR A 267 -12.62 2.22 -4.43
CA THR A 267 -12.68 0.86 -4.97
C THR A 267 -13.76 0.03 -4.28
N TYR A 268 -13.77 -0.02 -2.95
CA TYR A 268 -14.77 -0.80 -2.20
C TYR A 268 -16.18 -0.24 -2.35
N THR A 269 -16.33 1.07 -2.39
CA THR A 269 -17.62 1.73 -2.70
C THR A 269 -18.13 1.31 -4.08
N GLY A 270 -17.27 1.31 -5.08
CA GLY A 270 -17.61 0.86 -6.43
C GLY A 270 -18.01 -0.62 -6.47
N LEU A 271 -17.32 -1.50 -5.73
CA LEU A 271 -17.68 -2.91 -5.62
C LEU A 271 -19.06 -3.11 -4.97
N ILE A 272 -19.41 -2.33 -3.95
CA ILE A 272 -20.75 -2.34 -3.37
C ILE A 272 -21.79 -1.93 -4.43
N TYR A 273 -21.55 -0.87 -5.19
CA TYR A 273 -22.48 -0.43 -6.23
C TYR A 273 -22.62 -1.45 -7.37
N ILE A 274 -21.56 -2.21 -7.70
CA ILE A 274 -21.68 -3.34 -8.63
C ILE A 274 -22.60 -4.43 -8.05
N THR A 275 -22.43 -4.76 -6.77
CA THR A 275 -23.22 -5.79 -6.08
C THR A 275 -24.69 -5.40 -5.97
N THR A 276 -24.98 -4.12 -5.68
CA THR A 276 -26.34 -3.61 -5.54
C THR A 276 -27.01 -3.24 -6.88
N GLY A 277 -26.28 -3.34 -8.01
CA GLY A 277 -26.79 -3.03 -9.34
C GLY A 277 -26.80 -1.56 -9.71
N GLU A 278 -26.15 -0.70 -8.91
CA GLU A 278 -26.09 0.74 -9.13
C GLU A 278 -24.88 1.11 -10.05
N PHE A 279 -24.85 0.50 -11.24
CA PHE A 279 -23.67 0.49 -12.11
C PHE A 279 -23.17 1.89 -12.51
N GLY A 280 -24.04 2.86 -12.67
CA GLY A 280 -23.64 4.26 -12.95
C GLY A 280 -22.83 4.87 -11.81
N LYS A 281 -23.20 4.59 -10.54
CA LYS A 281 -22.42 5.01 -9.38
C LYS A 281 -21.11 4.24 -9.24
N ALA A 282 -21.13 2.94 -9.61
CA ALA A 282 -19.92 2.13 -9.65
C ALA A 282 -18.87 2.71 -10.61
N VAL A 283 -19.27 3.15 -11.80
CA VAL A 283 -18.39 3.83 -12.76
C VAL A 283 -17.78 5.08 -12.15
N GLN A 284 -18.56 5.91 -11.45
CA GLN A 284 -18.05 7.13 -10.82
C GLN A 284 -17.01 6.80 -9.72
N ALA A 285 -17.34 5.89 -8.82
CA ALA A 285 -16.41 5.51 -7.73
C ALA A 285 -15.13 4.87 -8.26
N MET A 286 -15.23 3.94 -9.23
CA MET A 286 -14.05 3.32 -9.84
C MET A 286 -13.22 4.31 -10.66
N GLY A 287 -13.85 5.31 -11.27
CA GLY A 287 -13.16 6.41 -11.95
C GLY A 287 -12.32 7.25 -10.98
N LEU A 288 -12.83 7.54 -9.77
CA LEU A 288 -12.06 8.19 -8.70
C LEU A 288 -10.86 7.33 -8.29
N ALA A 289 -11.06 6.03 -8.06
CA ALA A 289 -9.97 5.11 -7.71
C ALA A 289 -8.86 5.06 -8.78
N VAL A 290 -9.20 5.17 -10.07
CA VAL A 290 -8.20 5.31 -11.15
C VAL A 290 -7.44 6.63 -11.04
N SER A 291 -8.11 7.74 -10.75
CA SER A 291 -7.46 9.05 -10.62
C SER A 291 -6.51 9.14 -9.41
N GLU A 292 -6.78 8.37 -8.37
CA GLU A 292 -5.97 8.30 -7.14
C GLU A 292 -4.74 7.39 -7.29
N ASP A 293 -4.86 6.31 -8.08
CA ASP A 293 -3.76 5.37 -8.37
C ASP A 293 -3.72 5.01 -9.87
N PRO A 294 -3.33 5.97 -10.73
CA PRO A 294 -3.37 5.80 -12.17
C PRO A 294 -2.30 4.85 -12.74
N SER A 295 -1.37 4.35 -11.92
CA SER A 295 -0.35 3.40 -12.37
C SER A 295 -0.77 1.93 -12.21
N ASN A 296 -1.83 1.68 -11.46
CA ASN A 296 -2.22 0.34 -11.04
C ASN A 296 -3.25 -0.28 -12.00
N PRO A 297 -2.91 -1.36 -12.70
CA PRO A 297 -3.80 -2.00 -13.68
C PRO A 297 -5.10 -2.54 -13.05
N TYR A 298 -5.12 -2.88 -11.75
CA TYR A 298 -6.35 -3.32 -11.06
C TYR A 298 -7.42 -2.24 -11.01
N ARG A 299 -7.05 -0.94 -10.95
CA ARG A 299 -8.02 0.16 -10.98
C ARG A 299 -8.75 0.23 -12.31
N TYR A 300 -8.01 0.09 -13.40
CA TYR A 300 -8.58 0.04 -14.75
C TYR A 300 -9.41 -1.20 -14.98
N ALA A 301 -8.98 -2.37 -14.46
CA ALA A 301 -9.75 -3.60 -14.57
C ALA A 301 -11.12 -3.48 -13.88
N ASN A 302 -11.15 -2.96 -12.65
CA ASN A 302 -12.38 -2.73 -11.90
C ASN A 302 -13.28 -1.70 -12.60
N LEU A 303 -12.72 -0.62 -13.13
CA LEU A 303 -13.45 0.37 -13.93
C LEU A 303 -14.02 -0.28 -15.20
N GLY A 304 -13.25 -1.12 -15.88
CA GLY A 304 -13.69 -1.90 -17.04
C GLY A 304 -14.89 -2.79 -16.71
N VAL A 305 -14.88 -3.45 -15.55
CA VAL A 305 -16.02 -4.24 -15.06
C VAL A 305 -17.24 -3.32 -14.81
N ALA A 306 -17.04 -2.17 -14.18
CA ALA A 306 -18.13 -1.22 -13.92
C ALA A 306 -18.75 -0.71 -15.24
N TYR A 307 -17.95 -0.31 -16.21
CA TYR A 307 -18.42 0.07 -17.56
C TYR A 307 -19.16 -1.07 -18.26
N TYR A 308 -18.61 -2.29 -18.21
CA TYR A 308 -19.25 -3.45 -18.81
C TYR A 308 -20.64 -3.71 -18.20
N ARG A 309 -20.75 -3.67 -16.87
CA ARG A 309 -22.04 -3.81 -16.16
C ARG A 309 -22.99 -2.67 -16.47
N ASN A 310 -22.50 -1.47 -16.72
CA ASN A 310 -23.26 -0.28 -17.11
C ASN A 310 -23.58 -0.24 -18.61
N GLN A 311 -23.31 -1.32 -19.37
CA GLN A 311 -23.56 -1.44 -20.81
C GLN A 311 -22.75 -0.45 -21.69
N GLN A 312 -21.65 0.06 -21.19
CA GLN A 312 -20.72 0.98 -21.87
C GLN A 312 -19.55 0.16 -22.46
N ALA A 313 -19.82 -0.58 -23.52
CA ALA A 313 -18.86 -1.54 -24.06
C ALA A 313 -17.58 -0.92 -24.62
N ALA A 314 -17.65 0.28 -25.19
CA ALA A 314 -16.49 0.97 -25.75
C ALA A 314 -15.53 1.44 -24.65
N GLU A 315 -16.06 2.08 -23.61
CA GLU A 315 -15.30 2.53 -22.43
C GLU A 315 -14.76 1.34 -21.63
N ALA A 316 -15.51 0.24 -21.57
CA ALA A 316 -15.03 -1.01 -20.95
C ALA A 316 -13.81 -1.57 -21.70
N LEU A 317 -13.83 -1.59 -23.05
CA LEU A 317 -12.70 -2.02 -23.86
C LEU A 317 -11.46 -1.17 -23.57
N GLU A 318 -11.60 0.16 -23.54
CA GLU A 318 -10.50 1.09 -23.28
C GLU A 318 -9.89 0.86 -21.90
N ALA A 319 -10.73 0.73 -20.87
CA ALA A 319 -10.26 0.44 -19.50
C ALA A 319 -9.55 -0.91 -19.40
N PHE A 320 -10.08 -1.96 -20.02
CA PHE A 320 -9.42 -3.27 -20.05
C PHE A 320 -8.13 -3.27 -20.89
N GLU A 321 -8.00 -2.42 -21.93
CA GLU A 321 -6.74 -2.27 -22.65
C GLU A 321 -5.62 -1.80 -21.73
N PHE A 322 -5.86 -0.78 -20.90
CA PHE A 322 -4.88 -0.34 -19.89
C PHE A 322 -4.59 -1.44 -18.86
N ALA A 323 -5.62 -2.15 -18.39
CA ALA A 323 -5.45 -3.20 -17.40
C ALA A 323 -4.60 -4.38 -17.92
N ILE A 324 -4.84 -4.81 -19.15
CA ILE A 324 -4.27 -6.06 -19.69
C ILE A 324 -3.01 -5.82 -20.52
N ARG A 325 -3.01 -4.78 -21.36
CA ARG A 325 -1.87 -4.47 -22.23
C ARG A 325 -0.92 -3.43 -21.63
N GLY A 326 -1.42 -2.68 -20.67
CA GLY A 326 -0.73 -1.50 -20.16
C GLY A 326 -0.72 -0.36 -21.17
N GLY A 327 0.02 0.69 -20.86
CA GLY A 327 0.12 1.86 -21.72
C GLY A 327 0.68 3.06 -20.99
N VAL A 328 0.53 4.22 -21.63
CA VAL A 328 0.87 5.51 -21.01
C VAL A 328 -0.39 6.36 -21.01
N THR A 329 -0.79 6.86 -19.87
CA THR A 329 -1.96 7.74 -19.73
C THR A 329 -1.71 9.10 -20.37
N GLU A 330 -2.74 9.92 -20.56
CA GLU A 330 -2.61 11.28 -21.08
C GLU A 330 -1.67 12.15 -20.23
N ASP A 331 -1.63 11.91 -18.92
CA ASP A 331 -0.74 12.60 -17.97
C ASP A 331 0.67 12.00 -17.92
N GLY A 332 0.99 11.03 -18.79
CA GLY A 332 2.31 10.42 -18.91
C GLY A 332 2.61 9.33 -17.86
N VAL A 333 1.62 8.85 -17.11
CA VAL A 333 1.80 7.75 -16.16
C VAL A 333 1.87 6.42 -16.90
N VAL A 334 2.87 5.60 -16.58
CA VAL A 334 3.04 4.27 -17.17
C VAL A 334 2.21 3.25 -16.37
N VAL A 335 1.32 2.54 -17.06
CA VAL A 335 0.58 1.40 -16.53
C VAL A 335 1.21 0.12 -17.05
N ASN A 336 1.65 -0.75 -16.15
CA ASN A 336 2.13 -2.08 -16.51
C ASN A 336 0.95 -3.05 -16.52
N GLY A 337 0.60 -3.56 -17.72
CA GLY A 337 -0.52 -4.49 -17.87
C GLY A 337 -0.30 -5.81 -17.15
N PHE A 338 -1.40 -6.52 -16.88
CA PHE A 338 -1.38 -7.82 -16.24
C PHE A 338 -0.66 -8.88 -17.08
N GLN A 339 -0.02 -9.81 -16.41
CA GLN A 339 0.37 -11.09 -17.00
C GLN A 339 -0.67 -12.15 -16.66
N LEU A 340 -1.02 -13.02 -17.61
CA LEU A 340 -1.96 -14.14 -17.39
C LEU A 340 -1.25 -15.29 -16.65
N ASN A 341 -0.92 -15.06 -15.37
CA ASN A 341 -0.14 -15.97 -14.54
C ASN A 341 -0.79 -16.29 -13.19
N SER A 342 -1.97 -15.74 -12.91
CA SER A 342 -2.69 -15.89 -11.64
C SER A 342 -4.19 -16.05 -11.92
N PRO A 343 -4.93 -16.90 -11.17
CA PRO A 343 -6.38 -17.04 -11.30
C PRO A 343 -7.14 -15.72 -11.12
N GLU A 344 -6.62 -14.79 -10.34
CA GLU A 344 -7.27 -13.51 -10.04
C GLU A 344 -7.47 -12.62 -11.26
N VAL A 345 -6.57 -12.69 -12.25
CA VAL A 345 -6.64 -11.85 -13.47
C VAL A 345 -7.47 -12.51 -14.58
N VAL A 346 -7.76 -13.81 -14.49
CA VAL A 346 -8.49 -14.58 -15.50
C VAL A 346 -9.85 -13.96 -15.86
N PRO A 347 -10.68 -13.49 -14.89
CA PRO A 347 -11.95 -12.84 -15.18
C PRO A 347 -11.82 -11.58 -16.05
N TYR A 348 -10.78 -10.82 -15.87
CA TYR A 348 -10.53 -9.63 -16.69
C TYR A 348 -10.15 -10.01 -18.12
N TYR A 349 -9.32 -11.04 -18.29
CA TYR A 349 -8.89 -11.51 -19.60
C TYR A 349 -10.05 -12.05 -20.42
N TYR A 350 -10.92 -12.93 -19.86
CA TYR A 350 -12.03 -13.45 -20.65
C TYR A 350 -13.11 -12.39 -20.92
N THR A 351 -13.33 -11.45 -20.00
CA THR A 351 -14.27 -10.34 -20.25
C THR A 351 -13.76 -9.43 -21.37
N PHE A 352 -12.49 -9.08 -21.36
CA PHE A 352 -11.85 -8.29 -22.41
C PHE A 352 -11.90 -9.01 -23.77
N GLY A 353 -11.54 -10.30 -23.80
CA GLY A 353 -11.56 -11.10 -25.03
C GLY A 353 -12.97 -11.22 -25.64
N LEU A 354 -13.99 -11.43 -24.80
CA LEU A 354 -15.39 -11.45 -25.25
C LEU A 354 -15.84 -10.09 -25.80
N LEU A 355 -15.44 -8.99 -25.16
CA LEU A 355 -15.73 -7.65 -25.66
C LEU A 355 -15.05 -7.38 -27.00
N LEU A 356 -13.79 -7.80 -27.18
CA LEU A 356 -13.07 -7.72 -28.45
C LEU A 356 -13.77 -8.53 -29.53
N ALA A 357 -14.17 -9.78 -29.26
CA ALA A 357 -14.88 -10.64 -30.18
C ALA A 357 -16.21 -10.00 -30.64
N ARG A 358 -17.01 -9.50 -29.69
CA ARG A 358 -18.28 -8.80 -29.98
C ARG A 358 -18.09 -7.48 -30.72
N ALA A 359 -16.93 -6.81 -30.55
CA ALA A 359 -16.54 -5.63 -31.31
C ALA A 359 -15.95 -5.97 -32.71
N ASN A 360 -16.01 -7.25 -33.16
CA ASN A 360 -15.44 -7.76 -34.39
C ASN A 360 -13.90 -7.57 -34.50
N ARG A 361 -13.21 -7.52 -33.33
CA ARG A 361 -11.74 -7.46 -33.22
C ARG A 361 -11.17 -8.88 -33.01
N CYS A 362 -11.57 -9.83 -33.85
CA CYS A 362 -11.24 -11.24 -33.68
C CYS A 362 -9.74 -11.56 -33.79
N ALA A 363 -8.99 -10.79 -34.56
CA ALA A 363 -7.52 -10.93 -34.61
C ALA A 363 -6.85 -10.70 -33.23
N GLU A 364 -7.53 -10.00 -32.32
CA GLU A 364 -7.04 -9.70 -30.96
C GLU A 364 -7.69 -10.60 -29.91
N ALA A 365 -8.93 -11.03 -30.12
CA ALA A 365 -9.65 -11.91 -29.19
C ALA A 365 -9.12 -13.35 -29.23
N LEU A 366 -8.86 -13.93 -30.40
CA LEU A 366 -8.44 -15.32 -30.56
C LEU A 366 -7.11 -15.66 -29.85
N PRO A 367 -6.07 -14.81 -29.87
CA PRO A 367 -4.89 -15.04 -29.05
C PRO A 367 -5.16 -15.09 -27.54
N ILE A 368 -6.14 -14.30 -27.03
CA ILE A 368 -6.57 -14.33 -25.61
C ILE A 368 -7.25 -15.66 -25.31
N SER A 369 -8.16 -16.13 -26.17
CA SER A 369 -8.79 -17.44 -26.03
C SER A 369 -7.76 -18.56 -25.93
N GLN A 370 -6.79 -18.58 -26.86
CA GLN A 370 -5.71 -19.59 -26.86
C GLN A 370 -4.85 -19.53 -25.57
N ALA A 371 -4.53 -18.32 -25.11
CA ALA A 371 -3.75 -18.12 -23.90
C ALA A 371 -4.50 -18.60 -22.64
N LEU A 372 -5.81 -18.35 -22.55
CA LEU A 372 -6.66 -18.81 -21.43
C LEU A 372 -6.69 -20.34 -21.37
N ILE A 373 -6.97 -21.01 -22.49
CA ILE A 373 -7.02 -22.48 -22.56
C ILE A 373 -5.65 -23.09 -22.22
N ALA A 374 -4.55 -22.47 -22.69
CA ALA A 374 -3.21 -22.98 -22.45
C ALA A 374 -2.75 -22.80 -20.98
N SER A 375 -3.10 -21.67 -20.35
CA SER A 375 -2.63 -21.32 -18.99
C SER A 375 -3.57 -21.88 -17.89
N PHE A 376 -4.85 -22.00 -18.17
CA PHE A 376 -5.88 -22.42 -17.20
C PHE A 376 -6.83 -23.48 -17.79
N PRO A 377 -6.29 -24.65 -18.22
CA PRO A 377 -7.09 -25.69 -18.89
C PRO A 377 -8.15 -26.34 -17.98
N ASP A 378 -7.96 -26.29 -16.67
CA ASP A 378 -8.85 -26.86 -15.67
C ASP A 378 -9.90 -25.86 -15.15
N ASP A 379 -9.83 -24.59 -15.57
CA ASP A 379 -10.84 -23.57 -15.25
C ASP A 379 -11.97 -23.62 -16.29
N GLU A 380 -13.05 -24.31 -15.95
CA GLU A 380 -14.22 -24.48 -16.83
C GLU A 380 -14.83 -23.13 -17.28
N ILE A 381 -14.76 -22.09 -16.42
CA ILE A 381 -15.29 -20.76 -16.75
C ILE A 381 -14.38 -20.08 -17.77
N ALA A 382 -13.07 -20.13 -17.56
CA ALA A 382 -12.10 -19.58 -18.48
C ALA A 382 -12.19 -20.25 -19.86
N VAL A 383 -12.20 -21.58 -19.89
CA VAL A 383 -12.31 -22.39 -21.12
C VAL A 383 -13.64 -22.11 -21.82
N GLY A 384 -14.76 -22.11 -21.11
CA GLY A 384 -16.08 -21.84 -21.70
C GLY A 384 -16.17 -20.43 -22.33
N ASN A 385 -15.61 -19.40 -21.68
CA ASN A 385 -15.54 -18.06 -22.27
C ASN A 385 -14.57 -17.98 -23.45
N ALA A 386 -13.48 -18.73 -23.42
CA ALA A 386 -12.53 -18.82 -24.52
C ALA A 386 -13.17 -19.47 -25.76
N ASP A 387 -13.95 -20.54 -25.58
CA ASP A 387 -14.71 -21.18 -26.65
C ASP A 387 -15.80 -20.24 -27.20
N GLU A 388 -16.49 -19.48 -26.35
CA GLU A 388 -17.46 -18.46 -26.79
C GLU A 388 -16.80 -17.40 -27.68
N MET A 389 -15.59 -16.95 -27.37
CA MET A 389 -14.83 -16.03 -28.22
C MET A 389 -14.61 -16.59 -29.63
N VAL A 390 -14.23 -17.89 -29.71
CA VAL A 390 -14.03 -18.58 -30.99
C VAL A 390 -15.35 -18.65 -31.76
N LEU A 391 -16.44 -19.06 -31.11
CA LEU A 391 -17.77 -19.16 -31.74
C LEU A 391 -18.25 -17.81 -32.30
N ILE A 392 -18.09 -16.72 -31.53
CA ILE A 392 -18.44 -15.38 -32.00
C ILE A 392 -17.61 -15.02 -33.22
N CYS A 393 -16.29 -15.27 -33.18
CA CYS A 393 -15.38 -14.94 -34.27
C CYS A 393 -15.56 -15.80 -35.53
N GLU A 394 -16.05 -17.02 -35.41
CA GLU A 394 -16.41 -17.89 -36.54
C GLU A 394 -17.79 -17.58 -37.12
N GLY A 395 -18.53 -16.61 -36.54
CA GLY A 395 -19.85 -16.22 -36.99
C GLY A 395 -20.95 -17.24 -36.64
N LEU A 396 -20.68 -18.13 -35.67
CA LEU A 396 -21.61 -19.13 -35.15
C LEU A 396 -22.48 -18.55 -34.03
N GLU A 397 -22.78 -17.25 -34.06
CA GLU A 397 -23.64 -16.58 -33.09
C GLU A 397 -25.03 -17.23 -33.06
N GLY A 398 -25.37 -17.87 -31.97
CA GLY A 398 -26.70 -18.41 -31.75
C GLY A 398 -26.77 -19.81 -31.10
N LEU A 399 -25.62 -20.47 -30.85
CA LEU A 399 -25.57 -21.79 -30.21
C LEU A 399 -25.27 -21.73 -28.71
N SER A 400 -24.89 -20.61 -28.15
CA SER A 400 -24.65 -20.49 -26.70
C SER A 400 -25.89 -19.98 -25.98
N THR A 401 -26.63 -20.87 -25.36
CA THR A 401 -27.72 -20.58 -24.40
C THR A 401 -27.31 -20.73 -22.94
N ALA A 402 -26.02 -20.77 -22.66
CA ALA A 402 -25.52 -20.93 -21.30
C ALA A 402 -24.94 -19.59 -20.75
N THR A 403 -25.84 -18.66 -20.45
CA THR A 403 -25.53 -17.66 -19.40
C THR A 403 -25.68 -18.40 -18.06
N PRO A 404 -24.67 -18.46 -17.19
CA PRO A 404 -24.90 -18.93 -15.82
C PRO A 404 -25.83 -17.91 -15.14
N GLN A 405 -27.08 -18.30 -15.02
CA GLN A 405 -28.03 -17.61 -14.16
C GLN A 405 -27.47 -17.76 -12.73
N PRO A 406 -27.29 -16.66 -11.96
CA PRO A 406 -26.97 -16.81 -10.54
C PRO A 406 -28.03 -17.72 -9.94
N ALA A 407 -27.59 -18.73 -9.18
CA ALA A 407 -28.46 -19.69 -8.53
C ALA A 407 -29.54 -18.91 -7.76
N ALA A 408 -30.77 -18.99 -8.28
CA ALA A 408 -31.93 -18.55 -7.55
C ALA A 408 -32.03 -19.47 -6.32
N THR A 409 -31.83 -18.91 -5.14
CA THR A 409 -32.25 -19.52 -3.89
C THR A 409 -33.69 -19.91 -4.06
N GLU A 410 -33.98 -21.23 -4.01
CA GLU A 410 -35.31 -21.73 -3.96
C GLU A 410 -36.01 -21.13 -2.75
N ALA A 411 -36.89 -20.15 -3.00
CA ALA A 411 -37.88 -19.74 -2.03
C ALA A 411 -38.92 -20.90 -2.00
N GLU A 412 -38.90 -21.68 -0.93
CA GLU A 412 -39.96 -22.60 -0.60
C GLU A 412 -41.31 -21.86 -0.65
N THR A 413 -42.09 -22.16 -1.65
CA THR A 413 -43.52 -21.81 -1.68
C THR A 413 -44.24 -22.66 -0.64
N MET A 414 -44.45 -22.09 0.54
CA MET A 414 -45.46 -22.61 1.46
C MET A 414 -46.81 -22.44 0.85
N GLY A 415 -47.44 -23.58 0.51
CA GLY A 415 -48.77 -23.65 0.00
C GLY A 415 -49.79 -23.10 0.98
N GLU A 416 -50.61 -22.20 0.48
CA GLU A 416 -51.79 -21.68 1.16
C GLU A 416 -52.89 -22.72 1.04
N GLU A 417 -53.11 -23.50 2.11
CA GLU A 417 -54.32 -24.29 2.26
C GLU A 417 -55.48 -23.39 2.66
N THR A 418 -56.43 -23.25 1.77
CA THR A 418 -57.74 -22.66 2.05
C THR A 418 -58.58 -23.63 2.85
N PRO A 419 -59.22 -23.26 3.97
CA PRO A 419 -60.23 -24.09 4.57
C PRO A 419 -61.57 -23.83 3.91
N ASP A 420 -62.14 -24.88 3.32
CA ASP A 420 -63.53 -24.98 2.96
C ASP A 420 -64.37 -25.28 4.21
N SER A 421 -65.59 -24.62 4.24
CA SER A 421 -66.80 -24.75 5.07
C SER A 421 -66.74 -24.25 6.50
#